data_0d34442f4feef1315c5b39666694999b
#
_entry.id   0d34442f4feef1315c5b39666694999b
#
_cell.length_a   1.000
_cell.length_b   1.000
_cell.length_c   1.000
_cell.angle_alpha   90.00
_cell.angle_beta   90.00
_cell.angle_gamma   90.00
#
_symmetry.space_group_name_H-M   'P 1'
#
loop_
_entity.id
_entity.type
_entity.pdbx_description
1 polymer ?
#
loop_
_entity_poly.entity_id
_entity_poly.type
_entity_poly.pdbx_seq_one_letter_code
_entity_poly.pdbx_strand_id
1 'polypeptide(L)'
;MYAVRADARRNRERIVEIARALFKEKGFGGVSMDEVAKAAGVGAGTLYRHFPTKEALYDAVLEAWTDKVKAAVDRALGLDGSARDKLVSWFGDYVDLLNGHKGAAARITLALGDPDSPFVAKCARYLSANQRVIDELGAALRPGVSAMEISRLVGAVAAVADASGLDPDEVASMLGVVADGLVAA
;
A
#
# COMPACT_ATOMS: atom_id res chain seq x y z
N MET A 1 -11.26 32.65 7.61
CA MET A 1 -11.78 31.30 7.96
C MET A 1 -11.30 30.17 7.03
N TYR A 2 -11.22 30.37 5.70
CA TYR A 2 -10.74 29.36 4.73
C TYR A 2 -9.24 29.00 4.88
N ALA A 3 -8.36 29.97 5.15
CA ALA A 3 -6.91 29.75 5.29
C ALA A 3 -6.57 28.82 6.47
N VAL A 4 -7.20 28.99 7.62
CA VAL A 4 -6.96 28.16 8.82
C VAL A 4 -7.36 26.71 8.62
N ARG A 5 -8.45 26.45 7.88
CA ARG A 5 -8.87 25.08 7.55
C ARG A 5 -7.92 24.41 6.54
N ALA A 6 -7.40 25.18 5.58
CA ALA A 6 -6.42 24.68 4.62
C ALA A 6 -5.07 24.34 5.30
N ASP A 7 -4.63 25.16 6.26
CA ASP A 7 -3.42 24.91 7.05
C ASP A 7 -3.57 23.67 7.94
N ALA A 8 -4.72 23.50 8.59
CA ALA A 8 -5.00 22.34 9.41
C ALA A 8 -5.00 21.04 8.57
N ARG A 9 -5.58 21.07 7.36
CA ARG A 9 -5.57 19.93 6.45
C ARG A 9 -4.13 19.60 6.00
N ARG A 10 -3.36 20.58 5.55
CA ARG A 10 -1.95 20.39 5.17
C ARG A 10 -1.11 19.81 6.31
N ASN A 11 -1.31 20.30 7.53
CA ASN A 11 -0.62 19.77 8.70
C ASN A 11 -1.00 18.30 8.96
N ARG A 12 -2.29 17.96 8.86
CA ARG A 12 -2.77 16.58 9.03
C ARG A 12 -2.14 15.64 7.98
N GLU A 13 -2.17 16.03 6.71
CA GLU A 13 -1.59 15.27 5.60
C GLU A 13 -0.08 15.05 5.79
N ARG A 14 0.65 16.10 6.18
CA ARG A 14 2.09 16.02 6.47
C ARG A 14 2.40 15.10 7.67
N ILE A 15 1.62 15.17 8.74
CA ILE A 15 1.76 14.30 9.90
C ILE A 15 1.57 12.83 9.49
N VAL A 16 0.54 12.52 8.71
CA VAL A 16 0.25 11.16 8.23
C VAL A 16 1.40 10.63 7.36
N GLU A 17 1.93 11.44 6.44
CA GLU A 17 3.03 11.02 5.56
C GLU A 17 4.33 10.76 6.34
N ILE A 18 4.67 11.60 7.30
CA ILE A 18 5.84 11.40 8.18
C ILE A 18 5.64 10.17 9.07
N ALA A 19 4.45 10.01 9.66
CA ALA A 19 4.14 8.85 10.48
C ALA A 19 4.22 7.55 9.67
N ARG A 20 3.74 7.57 8.41
CA ARG A 20 3.85 6.44 7.48
C ARG A 20 5.32 6.03 7.30
N ALA A 21 6.21 6.98 7.06
CA ALA A 21 7.64 6.71 6.90
C ALA A 21 8.24 6.11 8.17
N LEU A 22 7.97 6.69 9.33
CA LEU A 22 8.50 6.23 10.61
C LEU A 22 7.95 4.85 11.01
N PHE A 23 6.65 4.61 10.89
CA PHE A 23 6.06 3.31 11.18
C PHE A 23 6.59 2.21 10.25
N LYS A 24 6.87 2.56 9.01
CA LYS A 24 7.43 1.65 8.02
C LYS A 24 8.88 1.27 8.36
N GLU A 25 9.69 2.23 8.80
CA GLU A 25 11.09 2.02 9.18
C GLU A 25 11.23 1.25 10.50
N LYS A 26 10.48 1.66 11.55
CA LYS A 26 10.70 1.23 12.93
C LYS A 26 9.62 0.30 13.48
N GLY A 27 8.55 0.05 12.69
CA GLY A 27 7.35 -0.65 13.16
C GLY A 27 6.51 0.21 14.12
N PHE A 28 5.29 -0.28 14.42
CA PHE A 28 4.38 0.44 15.32
C PHE A 28 4.98 0.67 16.71
N GLY A 29 5.63 -0.35 17.30
CA GLY A 29 6.24 -0.26 18.64
C GLY A 29 7.38 0.75 18.74
N GLY A 30 8.17 0.87 17.67
CA GLY A 30 9.42 1.67 17.65
C GLY A 30 9.23 3.17 17.43
N VAL A 31 8.00 3.66 17.21
CA VAL A 31 7.71 5.08 16.93
C VAL A 31 7.02 5.73 18.13
N SER A 32 7.45 6.94 18.53
CA SER A 32 6.75 7.78 19.49
C SER A 32 6.00 8.93 18.83
N MET A 33 4.94 9.43 19.49
CA MET A 33 4.19 10.60 19.02
C MET A 33 5.06 11.86 18.98
N ASP A 34 5.97 12.02 19.95
CA ASP A 34 6.88 13.16 19.98
C ASP A 34 7.87 13.15 18.83
N GLU A 35 8.35 11.96 18.46
CA GLU A 35 9.21 11.80 17.28
C GLU A 35 8.47 12.19 16.00
N VAL A 36 7.21 11.78 15.85
CA VAL A 36 6.37 12.18 14.71
C VAL A 36 6.17 13.70 14.69
N ALA A 37 5.85 14.32 15.83
CA ALA A 37 5.65 15.77 15.91
C ALA A 37 6.91 16.53 15.47
N LYS A 38 8.07 16.11 16.00
CA LYS A 38 9.37 16.69 15.66
C LYS A 38 9.69 16.55 14.18
N ALA A 39 9.55 15.35 13.62
CA ALA A 39 9.84 15.07 12.22
C ALA A 39 8.86 15.79 11.27
N ALA A 40 7.59 15.91 11.65
CA ALA A 40 6.59 16.67 10.90
C ALA A 40 6.71 18.19 11.07
N GLY A 41 7.60 18.70 11.94
CA GLY A 41 7.75 20.13 12.20
C GLY A 41 6.50 20.77 12.79
N VAL A 42 5.76 20.04 13.65
CA VAL A 42 4.60 20.55 14.37
C VAL A 42 4.78 20.46 15.88
N GLY A 43 4.11 21.34 16.62
CA GLY A 43 4.09 21.21 18.09
C GLY A 43 3.27 19.98 18.53
N ALA A 44 3.65 19.37 19.67
CA ALA A 44 2.95 18.23 20.26
C ALA A 44 1.44 18.49 20.41
N GLY A 45 1.05 19.68 20.92
CA GLY A 45 -0.36 20.05 21.04
C GLY A 45 -1.12 20.10 19.70
N THR A 46 -0.43 20.37 18.58
CA THR A 46 -1.03 20.32 17.25
C THR A 46 -1.21 18.86 16.80
N LEU A 47 -0.20 18.03 17.03
CA LEU A 47 -0.29 16.60 16.72
C LEU A 47 -1.46 15.94 17.48
N TYR A 48 -1.50 16.11 18.82
CA TYR A 48 -2.55 15.49 19.64
C TYR A 48 -3.96 16.00 19.36
N ARG A 49 -4.11 17.22 18.84
CA ARG A 49 -5.42 17.73 18.36
C ARG A 49 -5.89 16.99 17.09
N HIS A 50 -4.96 16.57 16.22
CA HIS A 50 -5.31 15.82 15.02
C HIS A 50 -5.45 14.32 15.30
N PHE A 51 -4.61 13.80 16.16
CA PHE A 51 -4.50 12.36 16.46
C PHE A 51 -4.32 12.19 17.97
N PRO A 52 -5.42 11.98 18.71
CA PRO A 52 -5.38 11.88 20.18
C PRO A 52 -4.53 10.71 20.68
N THR A 53 -4.38 9.65 19.88
CA THR A 53 -3.58 8.47 20.21
C THR A 53 -2.72 8.05 19.03
N LYS A 54 -1.72 7.21 19.31
CA LYS A 54 -0.84 6.61 18.30
C LYS A 54 -1.62 5.67 17.37
N GLU A 55 -2.60 4.97 17.92
CA GLU A 55 -3.51 4.11 17.17
C GLU A 55 -4.35 4.90 16.17
N ALA A 56 -4.90 6.05 16.57
CA ALA A 56 -5.64 6.94 15.68
C ALA A 56 -4.77 7.48 14.53
N LEU A 57 -3.50 7.78 14.82
CA LEU A 57 -2.54 8.17 13.79
C LEU A 57 -2.23 7.00 12.84
N TYR A 58 -2.02 5.81 13.39
CA TYR A 58 -1.75 4.61 12.60
C TYR A 58 -2.93 4.24 11.70
N ASP A 59 -4.15 4.34 12.20
CA ASP A 59 -5.36 4.10 11.41
C ASP A 59 -5.47 5.09 10.23
N ALA A 60 -5.14 6.37 10.46
CA ALA A 60 -5.10 7.36 9.38
C ALA A 60 -4.00 7.07 8.33
N VAL A 61 -2.86 6.54 8.75
CA VAL A 61 -1.80 6.08 7.82
C VAL A 61 -2.28 4.93 6.96
N LEU A 62 -2.96 3.94 7.55
CA LEU A 62 -3.52 2.80 6.82
C LEU A 62 -4.64 3.22 5.85
N GLU A 63 -5.49 4.18 6.27
CA GLU A 63 -6.54 4.73 5.41
C GLU A 63 -5.95 5.42 4.18
N ALA A 64 -4.96 6.31 4.37
CA ALA A 64 -4.28 6.99 3.27
C ALA A 64 -3.57 6.02 2.32
N TRP A 65 -3.03 4.91 2.83
CA TRP A 65 -2.45 3.86 2.00
C TRP A 65 -3.52 3.10 1.21
N THR A 66 -4.63 2.76 1.85
CA THR A 66 -5.78 2.11 1.20
C THR A 66 -6.33 2.96 0.04
N ASP A 67 -6.41 4.28 0.20
CA ASP A 67 -6.85 5.18 -0.85
C ASP A 67 -5.89 5.21 -2.04
N LYS A 68 -4.59 5.10 -1.80
CA LYS A 68 -3.59 4.95 -2.89
C LYS A 68 -3.77 3.63 -3.64
N VAL A 69 -4.04 2.52 -2.92
CA VAL A 69 -4.32 1.22 -3.56
C VAL A 69 -5.59 1.29 -4.40
N LYS A 70 -6.66 1.89 -3.89
CA LYS A 70 -7.89 2.09 -4.67
C LYS A 70 -7.65 2.90 -5.94
N ALA A 71 -6.90 3.99 -5.84
CA ALA A 71 -6.55 4.82 -7.00
C ALA A 71 -5.72 4.05 -8.04
N ALA A 72 -4.82 3.16 -7.61
CA ALA A 72 -4.07 2.28 -8.50
C ALA A 72 -4.99 1.29 -9.23
N VAL A 73 -5.93 0.68 -8.51
CA VAL A 73 -6.97 -0.19 -9.08
C VAL A 73 -7.83 0.56 -10.11
N ASP A 74 -8.30 1.76 -9.77
CA ASP A 74 -9.13 2.57 -10.67
C ASP A 74 -8.37 2.92 -11.95
N ARG A 75 -7.09 3.29 -11.87
CA ARG A 75 -6.26 3.55 -13.05
C ARG A 75 -6.12 2.32 -13.92
N ALA A 76 -5.77 1.18 -13.34
CA ALA A 76 -5.56 -0.05 -14.09
C ALA A 76 -6.83 -0.53 -14.79
N LEU A 77 -7.97 -0.50 -14.10
CA LEU A 77 -9.26 -0.89 -14.68
C LEU A 77 -9.75 0.07 -15.75
N GLY A 78 -9.39 1.36 -15.64
CA GLY A 78 -9.70 2.39 -16.63
C GLY A 78 -8.82 2.36 -17.89
N LEU A 79 -7.80 1.51 -17.96
CA LEU A 79 -6.97 1.37 -19.17
C LEU A 79 -7.76 0.72 -20.31
N ASP A 80 -7.56 1.27 -21.52
CA ASP A 80 -7.95 0.60 -22.75
C ASP A 80 -6.89 -0.46 -23.08
N GLY A 81 -7.24 -1.75 -22.90
CA GLY A 81 -6.30 -2.85 -23.12
C GLY A 81 -6.81 -4.20 -22.66
N SER A 82 -5.98 -5.22 -22.85
CA SER A 82 -6.26 -6.59 -22.41
C SER A 82 -6.28 -6.73 -20.88
N ALA A 83 -6.82 -7.83 -20.38
CA ALA A 83 -6.73 -8.17 -18.94
C ALA A 83 -5.28 -8.21 -18.45
N ARG A 84 -4.36 -8.70 -19.30
CA ARG A 84 -2.92 -8.69 -19.03
C ARG A 84 -2.39 -7.27 -18.82
N ASP A 85 -2.72 -6.32 -19.71
CA ASP A 85 -2.23 -4.95 -19.61
C ASP A 85 -2.72 -4.28 -18.32
N LYS A 86 -3.97 -4.51 -17.96
CA LYS A 86 -4.57 -4.04 -16.69
C LYS A 86 -3.88 -4.63 -15.48
N LEU A 87 -3.57 -5.94 -15.50
CA LEU A 87 -2.84 -6.61 -14.41
C LEU A 87 -1.42 -6.04 -14.25
N VAL A 88 -0.68 -5.90 -15.35
CA VAL A 88 0.70 -5.38 -15.30
C VAL A 88 0.73 -3.95 -14.77
N SER A 89 -0.19 -3.11 -15.21
CA SER A 89 -0.31 -1.73 -14.70
C SER A 89 -0.63 -1.72 -13.20
N TRP A 90 -1.61 -2.51 -12.76
CA TRP A 90 -1.96 -2.61 -11.34
C TRP A 90 -0.79 -3.13 -10.50
N PHE A 91 -0.09 -4.16 -10.97
CA PHE A 91 1.05 -4.75 -10.25
C PHE A 91 2.20 -3.75 -10.12
N GLY A 92 2.51 -3.00 -11.18
CA GLY A 92 3.54 -1.94 -11.14
C GLY A 92 3.23 -0.89 -10.06
N ASP A 93 2.03 -0.31 -10.10
CA ASP A 93 1.58 0.64 -9.09
C ASP A 93 1.63 0.04 -7.66
N TYR A 94 1.27 -1.24 -7.52
CA TYR A 94 1.28 -1.91 -6.22
C TYR A 94 2.69 -2.15 -5.70
N VAL A 95 3.64 -2.54 -6.56
CA VAL A 95 5.06 -2.66 -6.23
C VAL A 95 5.63 -1.32 -5.78
N ASP A 96 5.33 -0.23 -6.49
CA ASP A 96 5.76 1.13 -6.12
C ASP A 96 5.23 1.54 -4.73
N LEU A 97 3.99 1.21 -4.44
CA LEU A 97 3.39 1.46 -3.12
C LEU A 97 4.09 0.65 -2.01
N LEU A 98 4.52 -0.58 -2.29
CA LEU A 98 5.23 -1.43 -1.35
C LEU A 98 6.68 -0.98 -1.14
N ASN A 99 7.38 -0.60 -2.22
CA ASN A 99 8.81 -0.29 -2.23
C ASN A 99 9.16 1.13 -1.79
N GLY A 100 8.19 1.95 -1.44
CA GLY A 100 8.47 3.30 -0.96
C GLY A 100 9.52 3.42 0.17
N HIS A 101 9.96 2.29 0.82
CA HIS A 101 11.09 2.24 1.77
C HIS A 101 11.67 0.82 1.85
N LYS A 102 13.00 0.73 1.96
CA LYS A 102 13.75 -0.53 1.97
C LYS A 102 13.25 -1.54 3.01
N GLY A 103 13.03 -2.77 2.61
CA GLY A 103 12.58 -3.89 3.44
C GLY A 103 11.08 -3.87 3.82
N ALA A 104 10.31 -2.90 3.33
CA ALA A 104 8.90 -2.81 3.70
C ALA A 104 8.05 -3.85 2.99
N ALA A 105 8.31 -4.11 1.71
CA ALA A 105 7.59 -5.11 0.93
C ALA A 105 7.65 -6.49 1.61
N ALA A 106 8.86 -6.93 2.01
CA ALA A 106 9.04 -8.20 2.72
C ALA A 106 8.24 -8.27 4.03
N ARG A 107 8.30 -7.21 4.86
CA ARG A 107 7.56 -7.18 6.14
C ARG A 107 6.05 -7.21 5.96
N ILE A 108 5.53 -6.44 4.98
CA ILE A 108 4.08 -6.41 4.68
C ILE A 108 3.63 -7.77 4.15
N THR A 109 4.38 -8.35 3.21
CA THR A 109 4.05 -9.64 2.60
C THR A 109 4.05 -10.78 3.63
N LEU A 110 5.04 -10.80 4.54
CA LEU A 110 5.09 -11.77 5.63
C LEU A 110 3.92 -11.57 6.62
N ALA A 111 3.59 -10.33 6.97
CA ALA A 111 2.46 -10.04 7.86
C ALA A 111 1.12 -10.48 7.28
N LEU A 112 0.94 -10.43 5.96
CA LEU A 112 -0.24 -10.97 5.27
C LEU A 112 -0.33 -12.51 5.34
N GLY A 113 0.79 -13.19 5.60
CA GLY A 113 0.85 -14.63 5.80
C GLY A 113 0.48 -15.11 7.19
N ASP A 114 0.43 -14.20 8.17
CA ASP A 114 0.14 -14.49 9.58
C ASP A 114 -1.31 -14.11 9.94
N PRO A 115 -2.21 -15.10 10.14
CA PRO A 115 -3.62 -14.85 10.47
C PRO A 115 -3.81 -14.09 11.79
N ASP A 116 -2.87 -14.23 12.72
CA ASP A 116 -2.91 -13.60 14.04
C ASP A 116 -2.31 -12.20 14.05
N SER A 117 -1.76 -11.76 12.92
CA SER A 117 -1.21 -10.42 12.80
C SER A 117 -2.31 -9.36 12.92
N PRO A 118 -2.20 -8.42 13.86
CA PRO A 118 -3.15 -7.30 13.97
C PRO A 118 -3.18 -6.44 12.69
N PHE A 119 -2.18 -6.60 11.83
CA PHE A 119 -2.09 -5.96 10.53
C PHE A 119 -3.09 -6.55 9.53
N VAL A 120 -3.33 -7.87 9.55
CA VAL A 120 -4.26 -8.54 8.62
C VAL A 120 -5.69 -8.03 8.78
N ALA A 121 -6.18 -7.88 10.00
CA ALA A 121 -7.51 -7.35 10.26
C ALA A 121 -7.69 -5.91 9.73
N LYS A 122 -6.63 -5.09 9.80
CA LYS A 122 -6.64 -3.72 9.29
C LYS A 122 -6.47 -3.66 7.78
N CYS A 123 -5.87 -4.66 7.17
CA CYS A 123 -5.67 -4.76 5.71
C CYS A 123 -6.89 -5.26 4.94
N ALA A 124 -7.98 -5.67 5.60
CA ALA A 124 -9.19 -6.14 4.91
C ALA A 124 -9.74 -5.15 3.86
N ARG A 125 -9.61 -3.85 4.12
CA ARG A 125 -10.05 -2.80 3.20
C ARG A 125 -9.24 -2.74 1.91
N TYR A 126 -7.94 -2.97 1.96
CA TYR A 126 -7.14 -2.96 0.73
C TYR A 126 -7.29 -4.27 -0.04
N LEU A 127 -7.47 -5.40 0.65
CA LEU A 127 -7.79 -6.67 0.00
C LEU A 127 -9.11 -6.58 -0.77
N SER A 128 -10.10 -5.84 -0.27
CA SER A 128 -11.35 -5.59 -1.01
C SER A 128 -11.11 -4.77 -2.30
N ALA A 129 -10.17 -3.83 -2.31
CA ALA A 129 -9.80 -3.11 -3.53
C ALA A 129 -9.14 -4.04 -4.55
N ASN A 130 -8.26 -4.94 -4.10
CA ASN A 130 -7.63 -5.94 -4.95
C ASN A 130 -8.65 -6.98 -5.46
N GLN A 131 -9.63 -7.37 -4.62
CA GLN A 131 -10.71 -8.26 -5.03
C GLN A 131 -11.53 -7.68 -6.18
N ARG A 132 -11.74 -6.36 -6.20
CA ARG A 132 -12.45 -5.68 -7.27
C ARG A 132 -11.78 -5.88 -8.64
N VAL A 133 -10.44 -5.94 -8.74
CA VAL A 133 -9.76 -6.25 -10.01
C VAL A 133 -10.13 -7.64 -10.50
N ILE A 134 -10.18 -8.62 -9.59
CA ILE A 134 -10.55 -9.99 -9.93
C ILE A 134 -12.00 -10.04 -10.39
N ASP A 135 -12.89 -9.37 -9.68
CA ASP A 135 -14.33 -9.35 -10.00
C ASP A 135 -14.60 -8.71 -11.37
N GLU A 136 -13.93 -7.60 -11.69
CA GLU A 136 -14.10 -6.88 -12.95
C GLU A 136 -13.43 -7.56 -14.14
N LEU A 137 -12.29 -8.23 -13.95
CA LEU A 137 -11.64 -9.02 -15.00
C LEU A 137 -12.32 -10.39 -15.19
N GLY A 138 -12.97 -10.92 -14.17
CA GLY A 138 -13.88 -12.06 -14.23
C GLY A 138 -13.35 -13.26 -15.02
N ALA A 139 -14.05 -13.65 -16.09
CA ALA A 139 -13.73 -14.79 -16.92
C ALA A 139 -12.40 -14.66 -17.72
N ALA A 140 -11.80 -13.46 -17.77
CA ALA A 140 -10.48 -13.28 -18.37
C ALA A 140 -9.34 -13.78 -17.48
N LEU A 141 -9.64 -14.12 -16.22
CA LEU A 141 -8.68 -14.69 -15.28
C LEU A 141 -8.90 -16.21 -15.12
N ARG A 142 -7.84 -16.90 -14.73
CA ARG A 142 -7.94 -18.31 -14.35
C ARG A 142 -8.90 -18.49 -13.18
N PRO A 143 -9.72 -19.58 -13.19
CA PRO A 143 -10.60 -19.87 -12.06
C PRO A 143 -9.81 -20.11 -10.76
N GLY A 144 -10.36 -19.68 -9.64
CA GLY A 144 -9.82 -19.95 -8.30
C GLY A 144 -8.71 -19.01 -7.84
N VAL A 145 -8.35 -17.99 -8.63
CA VAL A 145 -7.39 -16.96 -8.21
C VAL A 145 -8.00 -16.06 -7.12
N SER A 146 -7.28 -15.85 -6.02
CA SER A 146 -7.72 -14.99 -4.93
C SER A 146 -6.88 -13.70 -4.82
N ALA A 147 -7.50 -12.64 -4.31
CA ALA A 147 -6.81 -11.37 -4.06
C ALA A 147 -5.61 -11.52 -3.10
N MET A 148 -5.70 -12.45 -2.15
CA MET A 148 -4.63 -12.74 -1.21
C MET A 148 -3.42 -13.37 -1.90
N GLU A 149 -3.64 -14.36 -2.78
CA GLU A 149 -2.57 -15.01 -3.55
C GLU A 149 -1.86 -14.03 -4.46
N ILE A 150 -2.62 -13.21 -5.21
CA ILE A 150 -2.04 -12.16 -6.05
C ILE A 150 -1.22 -11.18 -5.19
N SER A 151 -1.75 -10.72 -4.06
CA SER A 151 -1.06 -9.80 -3.18
C SER A 151 0.26 -10.37 -2.65
N ARG A 152 0.30 -11.67 -2.36
CA ARG A 152 1.53 -12.38 -1.94
C ARG A 152 2.52 -12.51 -3.08
N LEU A 153 2.08 -12.88 -4.28
CA LEU A 153 2.96 -13.00 -5.45
C LEU A 153 3.59 -11.66 -5.82
N VAL A 154 2.79 -10.61 -5.95
CA VAL A 154 3.30 -9.26 -6.27
C VAL A 154 4.17 -8.71 -5.14
N GLY A 155 3.78 -8.98 -3.88
CA GLY A 155 4.59 -8.63 -2.72
C GLY A 155 5.94 -9.34 -2.68
N ALA A 156 6.02 -10.61 -3.13
CA ALA A 156 7.27 -11.34 -3.24
C ALA A 156 8.18 -10.73 -4.33
N VAL A 157 7.63 -10.36 -5.49
CA VAL A 157 8.37 -9.63 -6.54
C VAL A 157 8.91 -8.32 -5.99
N ALA A 158 8.07 -7.53 -5.30
CA ALA A 158 8.49 -6.27 -4.69
C ALA A 158 9.62 -6.47 -3.66
N ALA A 159 9.53 -7.51 -2.82
CA ALA A 159 10.55 -7.81 -1.82
C ALA A 159 11.89 -8.23 -2.45
N VAL A 160 11.86 -9.02 -3.51
CA VAL A 160 13.06 -9.41 -4.27
C VAL A 160 13.67 -8.20 -4.97
N ALA A 161 12.85 -7.37 -5.61
CA ALA A 161 13.31 -6.16 -6.29
C ALA A 161 14.04 -5.21 -5.32
N ASP A 162 13.45 -4.97 -4.14
CA ASP A 162 14.05 -4.11 -3.10
C ASP A 162 15.35 -4.72 -2.53
N ALA A 163 15.38 -6.03 -2.28
CA ALA A 163 16.54 -6.71 -1.70
C ALA A 163 17.74 -6.81 -2.68
N SER A 164 17.46 -7.00 -3.97
CA SER A 164 18.46 -7.23 -5.01
C SER A 164 18.80 -5.97 -5.80
N GLY A 165 18.07 -4.87 -5.62
CA GLY A 165 18.26 -3.62 -6.36
C GLY A 165 17.98 -3.76 -7.85
N LEU A 166 16.93 -4.53 -8.20
CA LEU A 166 16.52 -4.73 -9.59
C LEU A 166 16.08 -3.40 -10.22
N ASP A 167 16.37 -3.27 -11.50
CA ASP A 167 15.89 -2.12 -12.27
C ASP A 167 14.39 -2.25 -12.62
N PRO A 168 13.74 -1.15 -13.07
CA PRO A 168 12.31 -1.16 -13.39
C PRO A 168 11.93 -2.14 -14.51
N ASP A 169 12.80 -2.37 -15.48
CA ASP A 169 12.52 -3.27 -16.61
C ASP A 169 12.58 -4.74 -16.17
N GLU A 170 13.51 -5.10 -15.29
CA GLU A 170 13.57 -6.41 -14.66
C GLU A 170 12.31 -6.70 -13.83
N VAL A 171 11.88 -5.71 -13.03
CA VAL A 171 10.63 -5.81 -12.24
C VAL A 171 9.42 -5.96 -13.17
N ALA A 172 9.31 -5.15 -14.20
CA ALA A 172 8.22 -5.22 -15.17
C ALA A 172 8.16 -6.60 -15.88
N SER A 173 9.33 -7.16 -16.22
CA SER A 173 9.42 -8.50 -16.78
C SER A 173 8.88 -9.57 -15.83
N MET A 174 9.25 -9.52 -14.55
CA MET A 174 8.75 -10.47 -13.53
C MET A 174 7.23 -10.33 -13.34
N LEU A 175 6.73 -9.11 -13.29
CA LEU A 175 5.28 -8.84 -13.18
C LEU A 175 4.52 -9.31 -14.42
N GLY A 176 5.12 -9.22 -15.60
CA GLY A 176 4.60 -9.79 -16.83
C GLY A 176 4.40 -11.31 -16.73
N VAL A 177 5.39 -12.04 -16.23
CA VAL A 177 5.29 -13.48 -15.99
C VAL A 177 4.16 -13.83 -15.02
N VAL A 178 4.01 -13.06 -13.94
CA VAL A 178 2.89 -13.24 -13.00
C VAL A 178 1.55 -12.99 -13.69
N ALA A 179 1.43 -11.92 -14.46
CA ALA A 179 0.20 -11.59 -15.20
C ALA A 179 -0.16 -12.68 -16.21
N ASP A 180 0.81 -13.17 -16.99
CA ASP A 180 0.64 -14.25 -17.97
C ASP A 180 0.17 -15.56 -17.29
N GLY A 181 0.65 -15.82 -16.07
CA GLY A 181 0.20 -16.93 -15.25
C GLY A 181 -1.24 -16.81 -14.73
N LEU A 182 -1.81 -15.62 -14.68
CA LEU A 182 -3.15 -15.36 -14.12
C LEU A 182 -4.25 -15.22 -15.19
N VAL A 183 -3.90 -14.89 -16.43
CA VAL A 183 -4.87 -14.78 -17.53
C VAL A 183 -5.31 -16.17 -17.97
N ALA A 184 -6.61 -16.31 -18.26
CA ALA A 184 -7.16 -17.53 -18.84
C ALA A 184 -6.57 -17.76 -20.26
N ALA A 185 -6.34 -19.02 -20.60
CA ALA A 185 -5.81 -19.43 -21.90
C ALA A 185 -6.85 -19.22 -23.03
#